data_3a599186d7832865a1723a4c8f9e0d04
#
_entry.id   3a599186d7832865a1723a4c8f9e0d04
#
_cell.length_a   1.000
_cell.length_b   1.000
_cell.length_c   1.000
_cell.angle_alpha   90.00
_cell.angle_beta   90.00
_cell.angle_gamma   90.00
#
_symmetry.space_group_name_H-M   'P 1'
#
loop_
_entity.id
_entity.type
_entity.pdbx_description
1 polymer ?
#
loop_
_entity_poly.entity_id
_entity_poly.type
_entity_poly.pdbx_seq_one_letter_code
_entity_poly.pdbx_strand_id
1 'polypeptide(L)'
;MKERDYAFGFHDDVKPLFSTGKGLTEEVVREISEIKNEPQWMLDYRLRSLELFHKLPMPDFGPDLSGIRFDDVIYYQKLSGDRARSWDEVPEEIKKTFDRLGIPEAEKQFLSGAVAQYESEVVYHNMKEEFAKLGIIFTDTDTAVQEYPDLVKQYFGTVISNAEHKFSALNSAVWSGGTFIYVPKNEQCQVPVQTYFRINGENAGQFERSLMIIEEGGSIQYIEGCTAPTYTNNSLHAANVEIIVKKDAFFRYTTIQNWSDNVYNLVTERGIVEEGGTLEWIDGNLGSKVNMKYPCSILNGRNARTSVLSMSFANYGQHLDAGCKVFHNAPKTSSTLISKSVAKDGGKTDYRGQVRFGKNSAGSKSHIECDTILMDGESSSDTIPFNEIHNSNVALEHEAKVSKVSEDQLYYLMSRGISEEEATAMIINGFMEPITKELPMEYAVELNQLINMSMEGSVG
;
A
#
# COMPACT_ATOMS: atom_id res chain seq x y z
N MET A 1 8.28 29.55 5.42
CA MET A 1 7.86 28.25 4.86
C MET A 1 7.36 28.54 3.45
N LYS A 2 8.04 28.07 2.42
CA LYS A 2 7.47 28.08 1.06
C LYS A 2 6.49 26.92 1.01
N GLU A 3 5.22 27.20 0.70
CA GLU A 3 4.26 26.16 0.31
C GLU A 3 4.90 25.35 -0.84
N ARG A 4 5.08 24.04 -0.62
CA ARG A 4 5.55 23.15 -1.68
C ARG A 4 4.41 23.02 -2.68
N ASP A 5 4.71 23.25 -3.94
CA ASP A 5 3.77 23.07 -5.05
C ASP A 5 3.63 21.57 -5.33
N TYR A 6 2.92 20.86 -4.41
CA TYR A 6 2.64 19.43 -4.56
C TYR A 6 1.62 19.25 -5.69
N ALA A 7 2.04 18.69 -6.82
CA ALA A 7 1.25 18.58 -8.04
C ALA A 7 -0.11 17.88 -7.84
N PHE A 8 -0.21 16.96 -6.89
CA PHE A 8 -1.44 16.23 -6.53
C PHE A 8 -2.16 16.79 -5.30
N GLY A 9 -1.67 17.91 -4.73
CA GLY A 9 -2.24 18.57 -3.55
C GLY A 9 -3.56 19.32 -3.80
N PHE A 10 -4.09 19.30 -5.02
CA PHE A 10 -5.38 19.93 -5.35
C PHE A 10 -6.54 19.16 -4.72
N HIS A 11 -7.60 19.86 -4.37
CA HIS A 11 -8.88 19.31 -3.96
C HIS A 11 -9.98 19.76 -4.90
N ASP A 12 -11.07 18.99 -4.93
CA ASP A 12 -12.26 19.30 -5.71
C ASP A 12 -13.43 19.64 -4.76
N ASP A 13 -14.20 20.67 -5.09
CA ASP A 13 -15.37 21.08 -4.31
C ASP A 13 -16.58 20.15 -4.57
N VAL A 14 -16.39 18.86 -4.41
CA VAL A 14 -17.47 17.86 -4.56
C VAL A 14 -18.19 17.70 -3.23
N LYS A 15 -19.50 17.99 -3.23
CA LYS A 15 -20.33 17.77 -2.05
C LYS A 15 -20.76 16.31 -1.98
N PRO A 16 -20.57 15.63 -0.84
CA PRO A 16 -21.04 14.26 -0.69
C PRO A 16 -22.56 14.19 -0.74
N LEU A 17 -23.09 13.18 -1.41
CA LEU A 17 -24.51 12.82 -1.39
C LEU A 17 -24.93 12.32 0.00
N PHE A 18 -24.01 11.67 0.69
CA PHE A 18 -24.17 11.17 2.05
C PHE A 18 -22.84 11.23 2.82
N SER A 19 -22.94 11.47 4.14
CA SER A 19 -21.81 11.43 5.07
C SER A 19 -22.29 11.00 6.44
N THR A 20 -21.55 10.07 7.09
CA THR A 20 -21.86 9.57 8.45
C THR A 20 -21.61 10.59 9.56
N GLY A 21 -21.18 11.81 9.26
CA GLY A 21 -20.71 12.71 10.31
C GLY A 21 -19.38 12.26 10.92
N LYS A 22 -18.95 12.96 11.99
CA LYS A 22 -17.68 12.72 12.69
C LYS A 22 -17.83 11.72 13.83
N GLY A 23 -16.77 10.95 14.08
CA GLY A 23 -16.67 10.04 15.22
C GLY A 23 -17.09 8.60 14.89
N LEU A 24 -16.53 7.66 15.64
CA LEU A 24 -16.75 6.22 15.47
C LEU A 24 -17.74 5.70 16.52
N THR A 25 -18.97 5.45 16.09
CA THR A 25 -20.04 4.91 16.94
C THR A 25 -20.66 3.64 16.33
N GLU A 26 -21.47 2.93 17.12
CA GLU A 26 -22.21 1.77 16.61
C GLU A 26 -23.22 2.18 15.52
N GLU A 27 -23.81 3.38 15.65
CA GLU A 27 -24.72 3.93 14.65
C GLU A 27 -24.04 4.12 13.31
N VAL A 28 -22.84 4.73 13.29
CA VAL A 28 -22.02 4.90 12.09
C VAL A 28 -21.74 3.55 11.41
N VAL A 29 -21.39 2.52 12.19
CA VAL A 29 -21.11 1.19 11.65
C VAL A 29 -22.37 0.56 11.04
N ARG A 30 -23.53 0.73 11.67
CA ARG A 30 -24.82 0.24 11.16
C ARG A 30 -25.25 1.00 9.90
N GLU A 31 -25.09 2.33 9.87
CA GLU A 31 -25.38 3.16 8.69
C GLU A 31 -24.52 2.73 7.47
N ILE A 32 -23.21 2.47 7.66
CA ILE A 32 -22.35 1.96 6.59
C ILE A 32 -22.89 0.64 6.03
N SER A 33 -23.22 -0.31 6.91
CA SER A 33 -23.73 -1.62 6.51
C SER A 33 -25.10 -1.55 5.82
N GLU A 34 -25.98 -0.67 6.26
CA GLU A 34 -27.30 -0.43 5.67
C GLU A 34 -27.19 0.17 4.27
N ILE A 35 -26.38 1.24 4.11
CA ILE A 35 -26.17 1.90 2.80
C ILE A 35 -25.59 0.93 1.78
N LYS A 36 -24.69 0.05 2.23
CA LYS A 36 -24.06 -0.98 1.38
C LYS A 36 -24.95 -2.22 1.18
N ASN A 37 -26.12 -2.26 1.83
CA ASN A 37 -27.04 -3.40 1.79
C ASN A 37 -26.32 -4.74 2.09
N GLU A 38 -25.49 -4.74 3.10
CA GLU A 38 -24.64 -5.87 3.46
C GLU A 38 -25.43 -7.04 4.07
N PRO A 39 -24.98 -8.30 3.85
CA PRO A 39 -25.57 -9.44 4.53
C PRO A 39 -25.31 -9.39 6.06
N GLN A 40 -26.22 -9.96 6.86
CA GLN A 40 -26.17 -9.92 8.32
C GLN A 40 -24.81 -10.35 8.90
N TRP A 41 -24.15 -11.34 8.31
CA TRP A 41 -22.85 -11.82 8.79
C TRP A 41 -21.75 -10.75 8.69
N MET A 42 -21.84 -9.83 7.71
CA MET A 42 -20.89 -8.71 7.57
C MET A 42 -21.17 -7.65 8.63
N LEU A 43 -22.41 -7.30 8.88
CA LEU A 43 -22.76 -6.40 9.99
C LEU A 43 -22.28 -6.96 11.35
N ASP A 44 -22.49 -8.25 11.60
CA ASP A 44 -22.03 -8.92 12.83
C ASP A 44 -20.49 -8.87 12.95
N TYR A 45 -19.79 -9.02 11.83
CA TYR A 45 -18.32 -8.89 11.77
C TYR A 45 -17.87 -7.47 12.10
N ARG A 46 -18.51 -6.45 11.52
CA ARG A 46 -18.23 -5.03 11.78
C ARG A 46 -18.43 -4.67 13.25
N LEU A 47 -19.55 -5.05 13.83
CA LEU A 47 -19.89 -4.71 15.22
C LEU A 47 -18.92 -5.37 16.21
N ARG A 48 -18.55 -6.63 15.99
CA ARG A 48 -17.50 -7.28 16.79
C ARG A 48 -16.14 -6.58 16.65
N SER A 49 -15.83 -6.09 15.47
CA SER A 49 -14.60 -5.37 15.20
C SER A 49 -14.58 -3.99 15.89
N LEU A 50 -15.71 -3.31 15.97
CA LEU A 50 -15.87 -2.07 16.75
C LEU A 50 -15.60 -2.30 18.23
N GLU A 51 -16.15 -3.38 18.81
CA GLU A 51 -15.85 -3.75 20.22
C GLU A 51 -14.35 -3.99 20.44
N LEU A 52 -13.69 -4.68 19.49
CA LEU A 52 -12.26 -4.94 19.55
C LEU A 52 -11.45 -3.64 19.43
N PHE A 53 -11.84 -2.72 18.55
CA PHE A 53 -11.21 -1.42 18.43
C PHE A 53 -11.19 -0.67 19.76
N HIS A 54 -12.29 -0.68 20.50
CA HIS A 54 -12.34 -0.01 21.80
C HIS A 54 -11.48 -0.69 22.88
N LYS A 55 -11.30 -2.02 22.80
CA LYS A 55 -10.53 -2.82 23.76
C LYS A 55 -9.03 -2.83 23.49
N LEU A 56 -8.63 -2.81 22.22
CA LEU A 56 -7.23 -2.92 21.83
C LEU A 56 -6.46 -1.61 22.08
N PRO A 57 -5.24 -1.69 22.62
CA PRO A 57 -4.41 -0.50 22.84
C PRO A 57 -3.90 0.08 21.51
N MET A 58 -3.45 1.32 21.55
CA MET A 58 -2.61 1.89 20.49
C MET A 58 -1.27 1.11 20.44
N PRO A 59 -0.62 1.04 19.25
CA PRO A 59 0.74 0.53 19.17
C PRO A 59 1.67 1.30 20.12
N ASP A 60 2.57 0.59 20.78
CA ASP A 60 3.59 1.12 21.69
C ASP A 60 4.97 1.25 21.04
N PHE A 61 5.04 1.09 19.72
CA PHE A 61 6.24 1.19 18.89
C PHE A 61 5.98 2.02 17.64
N GLY A 62 7.06 2.43 16.97
CA GLY A 62 6.99 3.18 15.71
C GLY A 62 6.82 4.69 15.91
N PRO A 63 6.27 5.39 14.91
CA PRO A 63 6.05 6.82 14.94
C PRO A 63 5.03 7.28 15.99
N ASP A 64 5.06 8.57 16.30
CA ASP A 64 4.05 9.20 17.17
C ASP A 64 2.68 9.23 16.51
N LEU A 65 1.72 8.54 17.10
CA LEU A 65 0.33 8.45 16.67
C LEU A 65 -0.62 9.34 17.50
N SER A 66 -0.10 10.14 18.43
CA SER A 66 -0.91 10.98 19.35
C SER A 66 -1.73 12.04 18.63
N GLY A 67 -1.35 12.39 17.39
CA GLY A 67 -2.09 13.34 16.55
C GLY A 67 -3.35 12.77 15.88
N ILE A 68 -3.62 11.47 15.99
CA ILE A 68 -4.86 10.86 15.47
C ILE A 68 -6.02 11.18 16.41
N ARG A 69 -7.03 11.84 15.86
CA ARG A 69 -8.27 12.21 16.57
C ARG A 69 -9.44 11.42 16.00
N PHE A 70 -9.69 10.22 16.54
CA PHE A 70 -10.75 9.33 16.05
C PHE A 70 -12.15 9.98 16.07
N ASP A 71 -12.40 10.89 16.99
CA ASP A 71 -13.68 11.61 17.10
C ASP A 71 -13.86 12.71 16.03
N ASP A 72 -12.77 13.12 15.36
CA ASP A 72 -12.81 14.15 14.30
C ASP A 72 -12.88 13.54 12.89
N VAL A 73 -12.70 12.24 12.75
CA VAL A 73 -12.69 11.53 11.47
C VAL A 73 -14.12 11.25 10.98
N ILE A 74 -14.36 11.49 9.69
CA ILE A 74 -15.54 11.02 8.97
C ILE A 74 -15.21 9.65 8.36
N TYR A 75 -15.94 8.62 8.77
CA TYR A 75 -15.61 7.24 8.45
C TYR A 75 -16.19 6.74 7.14
N TYR A 76 -17.20 7.42 6.61
CA TYR A 76 -17.78 7.08 5.33
C TYR A 76 -18.41 8.30 4.65
N GLN A 77 -18.10 8.46 3.36
CA GLN A 77 -18.72 9.45 2.47
C GLN A 77 -19.04 8.83 1.12
N LYS A 78 -20.25 9.09 0.61
CA LYS A 78 -20.69 8.72 -0.73
C LYS A 78 -20.79 9.97 -1.59
N LEU A 79 -20.03 10.02 -2.69
CA LEU A 79 -19.95 11.19 -3.56
C LEU A 79 -20.78 11.06 -4.84
N SER A 80 -20.98 9.85 -5.36
CA SER A 80 -21.72 9.58 -6.58
C SER A 80 -22.86 8.60 -6.36
N GLY A 81 -23.84 8.56 -7.30
CA GLY A 81 -24.96 7.62 -7.24
C GLY A 81 -24.51 6.20 -7.58
N ASP A 82 -24.30 5.94 -8.87
CA ASP A 82 -23.96 4.61 -9.37
C ASP A 82 -22.53 4.58 -9.91
N ARG A 83 -21.92 3.38 -9.87
CA ARG A 83 -20.60 3.11 -10.42
C ARG A 83 -20.62 3.18 -11.96
N ALA A 84 -19.76 4.00 -12.55
CA ALA A 84 -19.60 4.10 -13.98
C ALA A 84 -18.86 2.88 -14.57
N ARG A 85 -19.24 2.47 -15.76
CA ARG A 85 -18.58 1.41 -16.55
C ARG A 85 -17.72 1.97 -17.68
N SER A 86 -17.89 3.22 -18.00
CA SER A 86 -17.06 3.96 -18.94
C SER A 86 -16.69 5.33 -18.37
N TRP A 87 -15.54 5.87 -18.78
CA TRP A 87 -15.12 7.20 -18.37
C TRP A 87 -16.12 8.31 -18.73
N ASP A 88 -16.92 8.11 -19.78
CA ASP A 88 -17.93 9.08 -20.20
C ASP A 88 -19.09 9.20 -19.19
N GLU A 89 -19.32 8.17 -18.39
CA GLU A 89 -20.38 8.11 -17.37
C GLU A 89 -19.92 8.67 -16.01
N VAL A 90 -18.60 8.81 -15.78
CA VAL A 90 -18.05 9.37 -14.54
C VAL A 90 -18.45 10.85 -14.42
N PRO A 91 -18.93 11.34 -13.25
CA PRO A 91 -19.22 12.76 -13.05
C PRO A 91 -18.04 13.65 -13.44
N GLU A 92 -18.34 14.74 -14.13
CA GLU A 92 -17.32 15.60 -14.77
C GLU A 92 -16.30 16.16 -13.76
N GLU A 93 -16.73 16.45 -12.54
CA GLU A 93 -15.87 16.94 -11.46
C GLU A 93 -14.88 15.88 -11.02
N ILE A 94 -15.32 14.63 -10.84
CA ILE A 94 -14.47 13.49 -10.49
C ILE A 94 -13.57 13.11 -11.67
N LYS A 95 -14.12 13.11 -12.89
CA LYS A 95 -13.37 12.82 -14.12
C LYS A 95 -12.15 13.72 -14.28
N LYS A 96 -12.30 15.03 -14.08
CA LYS A 96 -11.18 15.99 -14.13
C LYS A 96 -10.05 15.62 -13.17
N THR A 97 -10.37 15.11 -11.99
CA THR A 97 -9.37 14.62 -11.03
C THR A 97 -8.55 13.47 -11.62
N PHE A 98 -9.22 12.44 -12.11
CA PHE A 98 -8.53 11.27 -12.67
C PHE A 98 -7.85 11.56 -14.01
N ASP A 99 -8.37 12.49 -14.82
CA ASP A 99 -7.69 12.99 -16.04
C ASP A 99 -6.37 13.69 -15.69
N ARG A 100 -6.36 14.52 -14.63
CA ARG A 100 -5.13 15.18 -14.12
C ARG A 100 -4.11 14.18 -13.58
N LEU A 101 -4.57 13.02 -13.09
CA LEU A 101 -3.74 11.92 -12.62
C LEU A 101 -3.29 10.97 -13.75
N GLY A 102 -3.78 11.17 -14.99
CA GLY A 102 -3.40 10.38 -16.16
C GLY A 102 -4.00 8.97 -16.23
N ILE A 103 -4.95 8.61 -15.34
CA ILE A 103 -5.51 7.25 -15.24
C ILE A 103 -6.17 6.76 -16.51
N PRO A 104 -7.05 7.55 -17.23
CA PRO A 104 -7.70 7.06 -18.45
C PRO A 104 -6.73 6.71 -19.57
N GLU A 105 -5.60 7.42 -19.67
CA GLU A 105 -4.59 7.16 -20.69
C GLU A 105 -3.80 5.88 -20.40
N ALA A 106 -3.43 5.66 -19.13
CA ALA A 106 -2.75 4.44 -18.70
C ALA A 106 -3.62 3.20 -18.92
N GLU A 107 -4.93 3.28 -18.63
CA GLU A 107 -5.86 2.16 -18.86
C GLU A 107 -5.92 1.75 -20.32
N LYS A 108 -6.02 2.72 -21.24
CA LYS A 108 -6.12 2.43 -22.69
C LYS A 108 -4.91 1.69 -23.22
N GLN A 109 -3.72 2.01 -22.73
CA GLN A 109 -2.46 1.57 -23.32
C GLN A 109 -1.89 0.32 -22.65
N PHE A 110 -1.96 0.20 -21.31
CA PHE A 110 -1.08 -0.70 -20.55
C PHE A 110 -1.80 -1.66 -19.61
N LEU A 111 -3.13 -1.51 -19.38
CA LEU A 111 -3.85 -2.27 -18.34
C LEU A 111 -4.84 -3.26 -18.92
N SER A 112 -5.06 -4.36 -18.19
CA SER A 112 -6.13 -5.33 -18.43
C SER A 112 -7.46 -4.91 -17.82
N GLY A 113 -7.42 -4.04 -16.82
CA GLY A 113 -8.57 -3.48 -16.14
C GLY A 113 -8.13 -2.38 -15.19
N ALA A 114 -9.05 -1.46 -14.88
CA ALA A 114 -8.84 -0.37 -13.95
C ALA A 114 -10.05 -0.17 -13.03
N VAL A 115 -9.77 0.19 -11.78
CA VAL A 115 -10.75 0.63 -10.78
C VAL A 115 -10.30 2.00 -10.28
N ALA A 116 -11.23 2.94 -10.15
CA ALA A 116 -10.98 4.21 -9.50
C ALA A 116 -11.91 4.38 -8.30
N GLN A 117 -11.32 4.54 -7.13
CA GLN A 117 -12.03 4.84 -5.90
C GLN A 117 -11.79 6.29 -5.51
N TYR A 118 -12.87 6.98 -5.17
CA TYR A 118 -12.85 8.36 -4.71
C TYR A 118 -13.58 8.43 -3.38
N GLU A 119 -12.88 8.82 -2.34
CA GLU A 119 -13.31 8.68 -0.94
C GLU A 119 -13.63 7.22 -0.56
N SER A 120 -14.82 6.97 -0.06
CA SER A 120 -15.26 5.66 0.41
C SER A 120 -15.90 4.79 -0.67
N GLU A 121 -16.02 5.28 -1.92
CA GLU A 121 -16.78 4.59 -2.96
C GLU A 121 -15.98 4.42 -4.27
N VAL A 122 -16.20 3.28 -4.93
CA VAL A 122 -15.69 3.04 -6.28
C VAL A 122 -16.57 3.78 -7.28
N VAL A 123 -15.98 4.72 -8.01
CA VAL A 123 -16.64 5.57 -9.00
C VAL A 123 -16.52 5.06 -10.43
N TYR A 124 -15.52 4.23 -10.69
CA TYR A 124 -15.26 3.66 -12.00
C TYR A 124 -14.71 2.25 -11.90
N HIS A 125 -15.16 1.36 -12.79
CA HIS A 125 -14.61 0.00 -12.95
C HIS A 125 -14.71 -0.46 -14.39
N ASN A 126 -13.62 -1.01 -14.90
CA ASN A 126 -13.60 -1.67 -16.21
C ASN A 126 -12.60 -2.85 -16.19
N MET A 127 -12.91 -3.88 -16.94
CA MET A 127 -12.03 -5.01 -17.22
C MET A 127 -12.19 -5.43 -18.68
N LYS A 128 -11.08 -5.62 -19.39
CA LYS A 128 -11.12 -6.06 -20.79
C LYS A 128 -11.78 -7.45 -20.90
N GLU A 129 -12.69 -7.60 -21.86
CA GLU A 129 -13.49 -8.83 -22.01
C GLU A 129 -12.66 -10.11 -22.19
N GLU A 130 -11.47 -10.01 -22.78
CA GLU A 130 -10.58 -11.15 -22.99
C GLU A 130 -10.13 -11.78 -21.66
N PHE A 131 -9.93 -10.97 -20.60
CA PHE A 131 -9.56 -11.45 -19.27
C PHE A 131 -10.78 -11.90 -18.46
N ALA A 132 -11.91 -11.22 -18.62
CA ALA A 132 -13.17 -11.65 -18.02
C ALA A 132 -13.62 -13.05 -18.53
N LYS A 133 -13.34 -13.39 -19.79
CA LYS A 133 -13.62 -14.70 -20.39
C LYS A 133 -12.79 -15.84 -19.79
N LEU A 134 -11.65 -15.54 -19.15
CA LEU A 134 -10.86 -16.51 -18.39
C LEU A 134 -11.48 -16.84 -17.00
N GLY A 135 -12.59 -16.18 -16.65
CA GLY A 135 -13.22 -16.30 -15.34
C GLY A 135 -12.48 -15.55 -14.23
N ILE A 136 -11.53 -14.68 -14.59
CA ILE A 136 -10.85 -13.79 -13.66
C ILE A 136 -11.86 -12.76 -13.17
N ILE A 137 -11.96 -12.59 -11.86
CA ILE A 137 -12.77 -11.54 -11.23
C ILE A 137 -11.81 -10.44 -10.77
N PHE A 138 -12.09 -9.22 -11.21
CA PHE A 138 -11.42 -8.01 -10.74
C PHE A 138 -12.51 -6.97 -10.51
N THR A 139 -12.78 -6.62 -9.27
CA THR A 139 -13.83 -5.67 -8.87
C THR A 139 -13.46 -5.04 -7.53
N ASP A 140 -14.33 -4.22 -6.98
CA ASP A 140 -14.22 -3.77 -5.60
C ASP A 140 -14.79 -4.79 -4.61
N THR A 141 -14.36 -4.69 -3.35
CA THR A 141 -14.75 -5.65 -2.31
C THR A 141 -16.24 -5.53 -1.93
N ASP A 142 -16.83 -4.33 -2.01
CA ASP A 142 -18.27 -4.14 -1.74
C ASP A 142 -19.11 -4.91 -2.77
N THR A 143 -18.77 -4.79 -4.04
CA THR A 143 -19.40 -5.56 -5.12
C THR A 143 -19.18 -7.05 -4.94
N ALA A 144 -17.96 -7.47 -4.55
CA ALA A 144 -17.67 -8.89 -4.32
C ALA A 144 -18.51 -9.50 -3.19
N VAL A 145 -18.79 -8.76 -2.12
CA VAL A 145 -19.67 -9.20 -1.02
C VAL A 145 -21.08 -9.50 -1.52
N GLN A 146 -21.57 -8.74 -2.51
CA GLN A 146 -22.90 -8.89 -3.08
C GLN A 146 -22.97 -9.99 -4.16
N GLU A 147 -22.02 -10.00 -5.08
CA GLU A 147 -22.05 -10.86 -6.25
C GLU A 147 -21.41 -12.25 -6.02
N TYR A 148 -20.43 -12.32 -5.09
CA TYR A 148 -19.66 -13.54 -4.79
C TYR A 148 -19.62 -13.85 -3.27
N PRO A 149 -20.78 -13.83 -2.55
CA PRO A 149 -20.82 -13.88 -1.09
C PRO A 149 -20.17 -15.12 -0.48
N ASP A 150 -20.30 -16.28 -1.10
CA ASP A 150 -19.72 -17.53 -0.59
C ASP A 150 -18.20 -17.52 -0.68
N LEU A 151 -17.65 -17.02 -1.79
CA LEU A 151 -16.21 -16.89 -2.00
C LEU A 151 -15.61 -15.88 -1.03
N VAL A 152 -16.24 -14.70 -0.89
CA VAL A 152 -15.79 -13.69 0.07
C VAL A 152 -15.85 -14.24 1.49
N LYS A 153 -16.96 -14.83 1.90
CA LYS A 153 -17.15 -15.38 3.25
C LYS A 153 -16.12 -16.48 3.60
N GLN A 154 -15.65 -17.21 2.60
CA GLN A 154 -14.64 -18.26 2.79
C GLN A 154 -13.28 -17.68 3.19
N TYR A 155 -12.88 -16.52 2.66
CA TYR A 155 -11.53 -16.00 2.77
C TYR A 155 -11.41 -14.69 3.56
N PHE A 156 -12.45 -13.90 3.64
CA PHE A 156 -12.45 -12.59 4.28
C PHE A 156 -12.14 -12.69 5.78
N GLY A 157 -11.12 -11.95 6.23
CA GLY A 157 -10.70 -11.93 7.62
C GLY A 157 -9.94 -13.19 8.07
N THR A 158 -9.53 -14.07 7.14
CA THR A 158 -8.82 -15.32 7.47
C THR A 158 -7.30 -15.12 7.50
N VAL A 159 -6.78 -14.12 6.82
CA VAL A 159 -5.35 -13.79 6.76
C VAL A 159 -4.99 -12.70 7.77
N ILE A 160 -5.83 -11.66 7.88
CA ILE A 160 -5.69 -10.58 8.85
C ILE A 160 -6.87 -10.62 9.81
N SER A 161 -6.59 -10.99 11.06
CA SER A 161 -7.61 -11.03 12.11
C SER A 161 -8.02 -9.60 12.52
N ASN A 162 -9.32 -9.39 12.72
CA ASN A 162 -9.84 -8.16 13.31
C ASN A 162 -9.42 -7.94 14.78
N ALA A 163 -8.85 -8.97 15.43
CA ALA A 163 -8.34 -8.92 16.80
C ALA A 163 -6.82 -8.72 16.87
N GLU A 164 -6.13 -8.52 15.75
CA GLU A 164 -4.67 -8.48 15.73
C GLU A 164 -4.09 -7.20 16.37
N HIS A 165 -4.60 -6.06 16.01
CA HIS A 165 -4.26 -4.75 16.58
C HIS A 165 -5.36 -3.73 16.31
N LYS A 166 -5.24 -2.56 16.94
CA LYS A 166 -6.27 -1.52 16.91
C LYS A 166 -6.68 -1.09 15.50
N PHE A 167 -5.74 -0.93 14.57
CA PHE A 167 -6.04 -0.48 13.21
C PHE A 167 -6.62 -1.60 12.32
N SER A 168 -6.28 -2.87 12.55
CA SER A 168 -6.98 -3.98 11.89
C SER A 168 -8.44 -4.08 12.36
N ALA A 169 -8.70 -3.84 13.64
CA ALA A 169 -10.05 -3.75 14.18
C ALA A 169 -10.82 -2.55 13.63
N LEU A 170 -10.17 -1.38 13.55
CA LEU A 170 -10.76 -0.16 12.97
C LEU A 170 -11.19 -0.39 11.52
N ASN A 171 -10.25 -0.83 10.67
CA ASN A 171 -10.57 -1.15 9.28
C ASN A 171 -11.73 -2.15 9.20
N SER A 172 -11.68 -3.24 9.97
CA SER A 172 -12.72 -4.26 9.97
C SER A 172 -14.11 -3.77 10.40
N ALA A 173 -14.18 -2.69 11.19
CA ALA A 173 -15.44 -2.07 11.60
C ALA A 173 -16.03 -1.15 10.52
N VAL A 174 -15.18 -0.38 9.80
CA VAL A 174 -15.63 0.72 8.93
C VAL A 174 -15.19 0.62 7.48
N TRP A 175 -14.59 -0.50 7.05
CA TRP A 175 -14.04 -0.64 5.71
C TRP A 175 -15.06 -0.31 4.61
N SER A 176 -14.55 0.20 3.50
CA SER A 176 -15.32 0.61 2.34
C SER A 176 -14.45 0.54 1.10
N GLY A 177 -14.96 -0.05 0.01
CA GLY A 177 -14.19 -0.22 -1.21
C GLY A 177 -13.04 -1.21 -1.04
N GLY A 178 -11.91 -0.89 -1.64
CA GLY A 178 -10.78 -1.80 -1.78
C GLY A 178 -10.94 -2.71 -3.00
N THR A 179 -9.98 -3.58 -3.22
CA THR A 179 -9.90 -4.41 -4.43
C THR A 179 -10.18 -5.87 -4.13
N PHE A 180 -11.03 -6.49 -4.95
CA PHE A 180 -11.24 -7.92 -4.96
C PHE A 180 -10.70 -8.53 -6.25
N ILE A 181 -9.79 -9.52 -6.11
CA ILE A 181 -9.23 -10.28 -7.21
C ILE A 181 -9.43 -11.77 -6.96
N TYR A 182 -9.97 -12.47 -7.95
CA TYR A 182 -9.96 -13.92 -7.99
C TYR A 182 -9.43 -14.40 -9.33
N VAL A 183 -8.36 -15.18 -9.30
CA VAL A 183 -7.78 -15.82 -10.49
C VAL A 183 -8.05 -17.31 -10.43
N PRO A 184 -8.81 -17.88 -11.39
CA PRO A 184 -9.08 -19.30 -11.43
C PRO A 184 -7.82 -20.15 -11.64
N LYS A 185 -7.96 -21.44 -11.37
CA LYS A 185 -6.88 -22.42 -11.52
C LYS A 185 -6.29 -22.44 -12.93
N ASN A 186 -4.95 -22.32 -13.01
CA ASN A 186 -4.13 -22.31 -14.23
C ASN A 186 -4.41 -21.13 -15.18
N GLU A 187 -5.21 -20.14 -14.78
CA GLU A 187 -5.42 -18.94 -15.58
C GLU A 187 -4.33 -17.90 -15.34
N GLN A 188 -3.90 -17.22 -16.41
CA GLN A 188 -2.82 -16.26 -16.34
C GLN A 188 -3.22 -14.92 -16.96
N CYS A 189 -3.11 -13.86 -16.19
CA CYS A 189 -3.23 -12.48 -16.64
C CYS A 189 -1.83 -11.86 -16.78
N GLN A 190 -1.34 -11.75 -17.99
CA GLN A 190 0.03 -11.25 -18.24
C GLN A 190 0.14 -9.73 -18.18
N VAL A 191 -0.97 -9.05 -18.43
CA VAL A 191 -1.04 -7.58 -18.36
C VAL A 191 -1.62 -7.19 -17.01
N PRO A 192 -1.02 -6.24 -16.28
CA PRO A 192 -1.47 -5.89 -14.95
C PRO A 192 -2.88 -5.30 -14.91
N VAL A 193 -3.55 -5.44 -13.78
CA VAL A 193 -4.75 -4.69 -13.42
C VAL A 193 -4.38 -3.63 -12.38
N GLN A 194 -5.14 -2.53 -12.32
CA GLN A 194 -4.83 -1.39 -11.47
C GLN A 194 -6.03 -0.90 -10.69
N THR A 195 -5.80 -0.51 -9.43
CA THR A 195 -6.72 0.32 -8.66
C THR A 195 -6.06 1.64 -8.28
N TYR A 196 -6.80 2.72 -8.36
CA TYR A 196 -6.36 4.03 -7.94
C TYR A 196 -7.26 4.57 -6.84
N PHE A 197 -6.65 4.98 -5.72
CA PHE A 197 -7.33 5.51 -4.55
C PHE A 197 -7.05 7.01 -4.38
N ARG A 198 -8.10 7.79 -4.17
CA ARG A 198 -8.01 9.22 -3.92
C ARG A 198 -8.84 9.61 -2.71
N ILE A 199 -8.21 10.14 -1.67
CA ILE A 199 -8.88 10.93 -0.64
C ILE A 199 -9.04 12.35 -1.19
N ASN A 200 -10.18 13.00 -0.96
CA ASN A 200 -10.38 14.39 -1.36
C ASN A 200 -10.96 15.27 -0.25
N GLY A 201 -11.71 14.71 0.72
CA GLY A 201 -12.38 15.49 1.77
C GLY A 201 -11.49 15.82 2.96
N GLU A 202 -11.62 17.04 3.47
CA GLU A 202 -11.00 17.41 4.74
C GLU A 202 -11.63 16.62 5.90
N ASN A 203 -10.80 16.03 6.78
CA ASN A 203 -11.16 15.11 7.84
C ASN A 203 -11.76 13.76 7.36
N ALA A 204 -11.79 13.48 6.07
CA ALA A 204 -12.19 12.18 5.58
C ALA A 204 -11.12 11.12 5.93
N GLY A 205 -11.58 9.96 6.42
CA GLY A 205 -10.75 8.76 6.52
C GLY A 205 -10.98 7.86 5.31
N GLN A 206 -9.97 7.08 4.93
CA GLN A 206 -10.10 6.06 3.90
C GLN A 206 -9.70 4.71 4.48
N PHE A 207 -10.56 3.70 4.30
CA PHE A 207 -10.48 2.41 5.00
C PHE A 207 -10.71 1.24 4.04
N GLU A 208 -9.83 1.08 3.06
CA GLU A 208 -10.00 0.01 2.07
C GLU A 208 -9.78 -1.37 2.68
N ARG A 209 -10.54 -2.34 2.16
CA ARG A 209 -10.35 -3.75 2.45
C ARG A 209 -10.18 -4.52 1.16
N SER A 210 -8.95 -4.97 0.90
CA SER A 210 -8.61 -5.70 -0.32
C SER A 210 -8.44 -7.18 -0.04
N LEU A 211 -8.95 -8.02 -0.95
CA LEU A 211 -8.87 -9.48 -0.87
C LEU A 211 -8.48 -10.06 -2.23
N MET A 212 -7.33 -10.74 -2.30
CA MET A 212 -6.81 -11.34 -3.53
C MET A 212 -6.61 -12.84 -3.34
N ILE A 213 -7.21 -13.61 -4.22
CA ILE A 213 -7.17 -15.08 -4.20
C ILE A 213 -6.66 -15.56 -5.55
N ILE A 214 -5.47 -16.15 -5.59
CA ILE A 214 -4.85 -16.69 -6.78
C ILE A 214 -4.81 -18.21 -6.64
N GLU A 215 -5.69 -18.88 -7.40
CA GLU A 215 -5.82 -20.32 -7.37
C GLU A 215 -4.59 -21.03 -7.95
N GLU A 216 -4.50 -22.34 -7.75
CA GLU A 216 -3.37 -23.19 -8.16
C GLU A 216 -2.95 -22.94 -9.62
N GLY A 217 -1.67 -22.59 -9.84
CA GLY A 217 -1.10 -22.28 -11.16
C GLY A 217 -1.59 -20.96 -11.76
N GLY A 218 -2.40 -20.18 -11.04
CA GLY A 218 -2.86 -18.87 -11.48
C GLY A 218 -1.77 -17.81 -11.41
N SER A 219 -1.88 -16.75 -12.23
CA SER A 219 -0.90 -15.67 -12.27
C SER A 219 -1.56 -14.34 -12.60
N ILE A 220 -1.23 -13.28 -11.83
CA ILE A 220 -1.63 -11.90 -12.10
C ILE A 220 -0.67 -10.92 -11.44
N GLN A 221 -0.57 -9.73 -12.02
CA GLN A 221 0.08 -8.57 -11.43
C GLN A 221 -0.96 -7.49 -11.13
N TYR A 222 -0.87 -6.90 -9.97
CA TYR A 222 -1.75 -5.84 -9.52
C TYR A 222 -0.95 -4.60 -9.12
N ILE A 223 -1.46 -3.44 -9.51
CA ILE A 223 -0.85 -2.15 -9.22
C ILE A 223 -1.85 -1.29 -8.45
N GLU A 224 -1.38 -0.66 -7.40
CA GLU A 224 -2.15 0.24 -6.58
C GLU A 224 -1.47 1.60 -6.50
N GLY A 225 -2.22 2.65 -6.81
CA GLY A 225 -1.79 4.04 -6.65
C GLY A 225 -2.66 4.77 -5.64
N CYS A 226 -2.05 5.52 -4.73
CA CYS A 226 -2.78 6.26 -3.70
C CYS A 226 -2.30 7.71 -3.64
N THR A 227 -3.25 8.66 -3.59
CA THR A 227 -2.95 10.09 -3.39
C THR A 227 -3.97 10.79 -2.49
N ALA A 228 -3.56 11.91 -1.89
CA ALA A 228 -4.45 12.80 -1.14
C ALA A 228 -4.08 14.28 -1.38
N PRO A 229 -5.05 15.21 -1.31
CA PRO A 229 -4.77 16.64 -1.31
C PRO A 229 -4.11 17.08 0.00
N THR A 230 -3.52 18.27 -0.02
CA THR A 230 -2.95 18.87 1.18
C THR A 230 -4.02 19.66 1.94
N TYR A 231 -4.25 19.28 3.19
CA TYR A 231 -5.12 20.00 4.13
C TYR A 231 -4.37 20.38 5.40
N THR A 232 -4.96 21.29 6.19
CA THR A 232 -4.41 21.70 7.48
C THR A 232 -4.67 20.69 8.59
N ASN A 233 -5.74 19.91 8.48
CA ASN A 233 -6.11 18.87 9.44
C ASN A 233 -5.53 17.53 9.04
N ASN A 234 -5.27 16.67 10.04
CA ASN A 234 -4.76 15.33 9.80
C ASN A 234 -5.85 14.44 9.19
N SER A 235 -5.48 13.66 8.18
CA SER A 235 -6.32 12.62 7.59
C SER A 235 -5.81 11.23 7.99
N LEU A 236 -6.71 10.25 8.06
CA LEU A 236 -6.39 8.88 8.45
C LEU A 236 -6.66 7.92 7.29
N HIS A 237 -5.62 7.23 6.86
CA HIS A 237 -5.71 6.08 5.97
C HIS A 237 -5.37 4.81 6.75
N ALA A 238 -6.27 3.83 6.80
CA ALA A 238 -6.03 2.55 7.45
C ALA A 238 -6.63 1.41 6.62
N ALA A 239 -5.80 0.75 5.85
CA ALA A 239 -6.19 -0.33 4.94
C ALA A 239 -5.78 -1.71 5.46
N ASN A 240 -6.54 -2.74 5.07
CA ASN A 240 -6.17 -4.14 5.25
C ASN A 240 -6.15 -4.84 3.89
N VAL A 241 -5.02 -5.50 3.58
CA VAL A 241 -4.82 -6.25 2.32
C VAL A 241 -4.53 -7.72 2.62
N GLU A 242 -5.43 -8.60 2.22
CA GLU A 242 -5.34 -10.04 2.41
C GLU A 242 -5.06 -10.75 1.08
N ILE A 243 -4.00 -11.56 1.04
CA ILE A 243 -3.57 -12.25 -0.18
C ILE A 243 -3.44 -13.74 0.09
N ILE A 244 -4.01 -14.56 -0.78
CA ILE A 244 -3.87 -16.01 -0.77
C ILE A 244 -3.28 -16.47 -2.10
N VAL A 245 -2.02 -16.92 -2.07
CA VAL A 245 -1.32 -17.48 -3.23
C VAL A 245 -1.28 -18.99 -3.07
N LYS A 246 -2.09 -19.68 -3.87
CA LYS A 246 -2.20 -21.14 -3.85
C LYS A 246 -0.99 -21.81 -4.48
N LYS A 247 -1.03 -23.15 -4.52
CA LYS A 247 0.06 -23.97 -5.05
C LYS A 247 0.49 -23.54 -6.47
N ASP A 248 1.82 -23.36 -6.66
CA ASP A 248 2.45 -22.99 -7.93
C ASP A 248 1.88 -21.70 -8.58
N ALA A 249 1.14 -20.89 -7.82
CA ALA A 249 0.60 -19.61 -8.28
C ALA A 249 1.62 -18.48 -8.14
N PHE A 250 1.42 -17.42 -8.93
CA PHE A 250 2.24 -16.20 -8.88
C PHE A 250 1.37 -14.97 -8.67
N PHE A 251 1.75 -14.13 -7.73
CA PHE A 251 1.15 -12.82 -7.53
C PHE A 251 2.20 -11.76 -7.28
N ARG A 252 2.11 -10.64 -8.01
CA ARG A 252 2.90 -9.43 -7.75
C ARG A 252 1.95 -8.31 -7.35
N TYR A 253 2.19 -7.75 -6.16
CA TYR A 253 1.50 -6.58 -5.64
C TYR A 253 2.45 -5.39 -5.67
N THR A 254 2.11 -4.40 -6.46
CA THR A 254 2.87 -3.16 -6.57
C THR A 254 2.03 -2.02 -6.00
N THR A 255 2.57 -1.25 -5.06
CA THR A 255 1.89 -0.08 -4.50
C THR A 255 2.79 1.13 -4.55
N ILE A 256 2.23 2.26 -5.00
CA ILE A 256 2.88 3.56 -4.98
C ILE A 256 1.98 4.50 -4.18
N GLN A 257 2.45 4.85 -3.00
CA GLN A 257 1.74 5.72 -2.09
C GLN A 257 2.40 7.09 -2.06
N ASN A 258 1.66 8.08 -2.52
CA ASN A 258 2.08 9.47 -2.59
C ASN A 258 1.06 10.33 -1.83
N TRP A 259 1.22 10.35 -0.52
CA TRP A 259 0.33 11.05 0.39
C TRP A 259 0.82 12.45 0.70
N SER A 260 -0.09 13.36 1.00
CA SER A 260 0.24 14.67 1.54
C SER A 260 0.75 14.60 2.99
N ASP A 261 1.41 15.66 3.43
CA ASP A 261 2.14 15.74 4.72
C ASP A 261 1.24 15.72 5.98
N ASN A 262 -0.07 15.65 5.81
CA ASN A 262 -1.05 15.56 6.90
C ASN A 262 -1.64 14.16 7.09
N VAL A 263 -1.26 13.17 6.28
CA VAL A 263 -1.84 11.82 6.30
C VAL A 263 -1.11 10.90 7.28
N TYR A 264 -1.86 10.23 8.14
CA TYR A 264 -1.44 9.03 8.87
C TYR A 264 -1.79 7.81 8.03
N ASN A 265 -0.77 7.18 7.48
CA ASN A 265 -0.89 6.02 6.59
C ASN A 265 -0.54 4.73 7.35
N LEU A 266 -1.57 3.95 7.69
CA LEU A 266 -1.47 2.80 8.58
C LEU A 266 -2.04 1.56 7.87
N VAL A 267 -1.19 0.84 7.15
CA VAL A 267 -1.60 -0.26 6.28
C VAL A 267 -1.15 -1.60 6.84
N THR A 268 -2.07 -2.55 6.88
CA THR A 268 -1.78 -3.94 7.23
C THR A 268 -1.90 -4.81 5.98
N GLU A 269 -0.79 -5.36 5.52
CA GLU A 269 -0.70 -6.21 4.34
C GLU A 269 -0.19 -7.60 4.71
N ARG A 270 -0.89 -8.64 4.28
CA ARG A 270 -0.45 -10.01 4.55
C ARG A 270 -0.84 -10.98 3.45
N GLY A 271 0.12 -11.82 3.07
CA GLY A 271 -0.10 -12.92 2.13
C GLY A 271 0.29 -14.27 2.70
N ILE A 272 -0.54 -15.28 2.43
CA ILE A 272 -0.22 -16.69 2.68
C ILE A 272 0.19 -17.30 1.36
N VAL A 273 1.34 -17.99 1.36
CA VAL A 273 1.92 -18.61 0.15
C VAL A 273 2.01 -20.12 0.35
N GLU A 274 1.31 -20.85 -0.50
CA GLU A 274 1.28 -22.32 -0.50
C GLU A 274 2.46 -22.91 -1.31
N GLU A 275 2.49 -24.25 -1.47
CA GLU A 275 3.58 -24.99 -2.10
C GLU A 275 3.93 -24.44 -3.49
N GLY A 276 5.22 -24.13 -3.71
CA GLY A 276 5.73 -23.62 -5.00
C GLY A 276 5.25 -22.20 -5.36
N GLY A 277 4.31 -21.64 -4.60
CA GLY A 277 3.76 -20.31 -4.85
C GLY A 277 4.80 -19.19 -4.68
N THR A 278 4.58 -18.08 -5.36
CA THR A 278 5.45 -16.89 -5.31
C THR A 278 4.62 -15.65 -5.09
N LEU A 279 4.99 -14.87 -4.05
CA LEU A 279 4.42 -13.56 -3.75
C LEU A 279 5.50 -12.49 -3.81
N GLU A 280 5.31 -11.50 -4.65
CA GLU A 280 6.23 -10.37 -4.79
C GLU A 280 5.54 -9.07 -4.36
N TRP A 281 6.25 -8.27 -3.56
CA TRP A 281 5.85 -6.96 -3.11
C TRP A 281 6.80 -5.91 -3.68
N ILE A 282 6.24 -4.87 -4.29
CA ILE A 282 6.98 -3.67 -4.70
C ILE A 282 6.28 -2.49 -4.03
N ASP A 283 7.00 -1.80 -3.17
CA ASP A 283 6.42 -0.84 -2.23
C ASP A 283 7.13 0.51 -2.30
N GLY A 284 6.44 1.52 -2.82
CA GLY A 284 6.89 2.91 -2.88
C GLY A 284 6.16 3.78 -1.88
N ASN A 285 6.88 4.35 -0.90
CA ASN A 285 6.34 5.19 0.16
C ASN A 285 6.90 6.60 0.06
N LEU A 286 6.04 7.54 -0.34
CA LEU A 286 6.35 8.96 -0.49
C LEU A 286 5.31 9.78 0.26
N GLY A 287 5.72 10.90 0.81
CA GLY A 287 4.82 11.74 1.59
C GLY A 287 4.41 11.09 2.90
N SER A 288 3.20 11.37 3.35
CA SER A 288 2.65 11.06 4.68
C SER A 288 3.34 11.82 5.81
N LYS A 289 2.57 12.22 6.81
CA LYS A 289 3.12 12.66 8.09
C LYS A 289 3.73 11.48 8.84
N VAL A 290 2.98 10.38 8.84
CA VAL A 290 3.37 9.11 9.44
C VAL A 290 3.01 7.99 8.48
N ASN A 291 3.94 7.08 8.24
CA ASN A 291 3.69 5.81 7.56
C ASN A 291 4.06 4.65 8.48
N MET A 292 3.17 3.68 8.62
CA MET A 292 3.46 2.38 9.25
C MET A 292 2.98 1.28 8.30
N LYS A 293 3.90 0.65 7.60
CA LYS A 293 3.60 -0.33 6.57
C LYS A 293 4.63 -1.45 6.53
N TYR A 294 4.18 -2.67 6.76
CA TYR A 294 5.04 -3.85 6.89
C TYR A 294 4.45 -5.03 6.12
N PRO A 295 4.61 -5.12 4.79
CA PRO A 295 4.19 -6.29 4.02
C PRO A 295 4.63 -7.59 4.68
N CYS A 296 3.68 -8.50 4.87
CA CYS A 296 3.92 -9.75 5.58
C CYS A 296 3.67 -10.96 4.68
N SER A 297 4.67 -11.83 4.53
CA SER A 297 4.54 -13.09 3.80
C SER A 297 4.65 -14.28 4.74
N ILE A 298 3.63 -15.17 4.71
CA ILE A 298 3.61 -16.43 5.45
C ILE A 298 3.83 -17.57 4.47
N LEU A 299 5.04 -18.12 4.45
CA LEU A 299 5.47 -19.18 3.54
C LEU A 299 5.11 -20.55 4.13
N ASN A 300 3.88 -21.00 3.89
CA ASN A 300 3.30 -22.22 4.47
C ASN A 300 3.54 -23.48 3.63
N GLY A 301 3.91 -23.33 2.36
CA GLY A 301 4.15 -24.44 1.46
C GLY A 301 5.62 -24.67 1.16
N ARG A 302 5.98 -25.94 0.86
CA ARG A 302 7.34 -26.29 0.41
C ARG A 302 7.71 -25.49 -0.85
N ASN A 303 8.93 -24.97 -0.93
CA ASN A 303 9.44 -24.15 -2.03
C ASN A 303 8.67 -22.82 -2.23
N ALA A 304 7.81 -22.40 -1.33
CA ALA A 304 7.17 -21.09 -1.40
C ALA A 304 8.22 -19.97 -1.35
N ARG A 305 7.96 -18.88 -2.08
CA ARG A 305 8.91 -17.78 -2.26
C ARG A 305 8.25 -16.44 -2.04
N THR A 306 9.04 -15.48 -1.56
CA THR A 306 8.64 -14.08 -1.54
C THR A 306 9.81 -13.16 -1.85
N SER A 307 9.54 -12.05 -2.49
CA SER A 307 10.45 -10.92 -2.58
C SER A 307 9.75 -9.65 -2.11
N VAL A 308 10.47 -8.77 -1.45
CA VAL A 308 10.01 -7.44 -1.05
C VAL A 308 11.03 -6.43 -1.53
N LEU A 309 10.60 -5.52 -2.38
CA LEU A 309 11.37 -4.34 -2.79
C LEU A 309 10.64 -3.12 -2.25
N SER A 310 11.22 -2.45 -1.26
CA SER A 310 10.61 -1.30 -0.61
C SER A 310 11.47 -0.07 -0.76
N MET A 311 10.84 1.07 -1.05
CA MET A 311 11.49 2.36 -0.99
C MET A 311 10.72 3.34 -0.11
N SER A 312 11.48 4.23 0.55
CA SER A 312 10.92 5.29 1.36
C SER A 312 11.68 6.59 1.14
N PHE A 313 10.96 7.69 1.01
CA PHE A 313 11.55 9.02 0.91
C PHE A 313 10.88 9.95 1.91
N ALA A 314 11.58 10.30 3.00
CA ALA A 314 11.08 11.15 4.06
C ALA A 314 11.67 12.57 3.99
N ASN A 315 10.81 13.56 4.09
CA ASN A 315 11.13 14.97 4.18
C ASN A 315 10.78 15.54 5.56
N TYR A 316 10.95 16.85 5.71
CA TYR A 316 10.60 17.59 6.92
C TYR A 316 9.23 17.22 7.49
N GLY A 317 9.20 16.91 8.78
CA GLY A 317 7.97 16.56 9.51
C GLY A 317 7.39 15.17 9.20
N GLN A 318 8.08 14.36 8.41
CA GLN A 318 7.66 13.01 8.03
C GLN A 318 8.43 11.95 8.80
N HIS A 319 7.71 10.92 9.26
CA HIS A 319 8.28 9.72 9.84
C HIS A 319 7.74 8.48 9.13
N LEU A 320 8.56 7.89 8.28
CA LEU A 320 8.20 6.71 7.50
C LEU A 320 8.83 5.46 8.15
N ASP A 321 8.02 4.71 8.91
CA ASP A 321 8.41 3.42 9.50
C ASP A 321 7.89 2.31 8.58
N ALA A 322 8.76 1.85 7.69
CA ALA A 322 8.47 0.80 6.72
C ALA A 322 9.30 -0.45 7.04
N GLY A 323 9.02 -1.54 6.34
CA GLY A 323 9.79 -2.77 6.54
C GLY A 323 9.07 -3.97 5.98
N CYS A 324 9.32 -5.15 6.53
CA CYS A 324 8.60 -6.35 6.12
C CYS A 324 8.65 -7.44 7.19
N LYS A 325 7.75 -8.42 7.06
CA LYS A 325 7.71 -9.59 7.92
C LYS A 325 7.65 -10.86 7.06
N VAL A 326 8.50 -11.85 7.35
CA VAL A 326 8.47 -13.13 6.66
C VAL A 326 8.51 -14.29 7.64
N PHE A 327 7.54 -15.19 7.52
CA PHE A 327 7.43 -16.40 8.33
C PHE A 327 7.68 -17.63 7.45
N HIS A 328 8.85 -18.26 7.59
CA HIS A 328 9.20 -19.51 6.93
C HIS A 328 8.68 -20.70 7.75
N ASN A 329 7.50 -21.20 7.41
CA ASN A 329 6.83 -22.29 8.12
C ASN A 329 7.02 -23.66 7.48
N ALA A 330 7.49 -23.72 6.23
CA ALA A 330 7.68 -24.93 5.44
C ALA A 330 9.13 -25.07 4.94
N PRO A 331 9.55 -26.27 4.51
CA PRO A 331 10.92 -26.50 4.07
C PRO A 331 11.22 -25.88 2.70
N LYS A 332 12.50 -25.50 2.49
CA LYS A 332 13.03 -24.97 1.24
C LYS A 332 12.35 -23.68 0.77
N THR A 333 11.81 -22.90 1.68
CA THR A 333 11.24 -21.58 1.37
C THR A 333 12.35 -20.54 1.20
N SER A 334 12.09 -19.48 0.44
CA SER A 334 13.08 -18.41 0.22
C SER A 334 12.46 -17.03 0.27
N SER A 335 13.21 -16.07 0.82
CA SER A 335 12.86 -14.65 0.81
C SER A 335 14.04 -13.79 0.42
N THR A 336 13.76 -12.71 -0.35
CA THR A 336 14.71 -11.65 -0.67
C THR A 336 14.04 -10.32 -0.32
N LEU A 337 14.68 -9.56 0.57
CA LEU A 337 14.11 -8.35 1.16
C LEU A 337 15.10 -7.22 0.91
N ILE A 338 14.73 -6.27 0.07
CA ILE A 338 15.56 -5.11 -0.29
C ILE A 338 14.80 -3.84 0.05
N SER A 339 15.40 -3.00 0.88
CA SER A 339 14.87 -1.69 1.26
C SER A 339 15.87 -0.59 0.94
N LYS A 340 15.40 0.44 0.26
CA LYS A 340 16.17 1.64 -0.06
C LYS A 340 15.44 2.86 0.51
N SER A 341 16.12 3.63 1.36
CA SER A 341 15.52 4.78 2.02
C SER A 341 16.33 6.06 1.80
N VAL A 342 15.64 7.18 1.71
CA VAL A 342 16.27 8.50 1.71
C VAL A 342 15.58 9.38 2.75
N ALA A 343 16.34 10.06 3.58
CA ALA A 343 15.83 11.04 4.53
C ALA A 343 16.50 12.39 4.32
N LYS A 344 15.67 13.46 4.27
CA LYS A 344 16.07 14.82 3.94
C LYS A 344 15.35 15.84 4.80
N ASP A 345 15.98 16.99 5.06
CA ASP A 345 15.40 18.14 5.77
C ASP A 345 14.88 17.79 7.18
N GLY A 346 15.56 16.88 7.90
CA GLY A 346 15.14 16.40 9.21
C GLY A 346 14.04 15.32 9.16
N GLY A 347 13.76 14.74 7.99
CA GLY A 347 12.87 13.59 7.84
C GLY A 347 13.42 12.34 8.52
N LYS A 348 12.55 11.41 8.88
CA LYS A 348 12.93 10.16 9.52
C LYS A 348 12.42 8.96 8.73
N THR A 349 13.33 7.98 8.48
CA THR A 349 12.98 6.67 7.92
C THR A 349 13.41 5.57 8.86
N ASP A 350 12.52 4.64 9.19
CA ASP A 350 12.85 3.44 9.96
C ASP A 350 12.59 2.20 9.10
N TYR A 351 13.43 1.18 9.23
CA TYR A 351 13.22 -0.14 8.67
C TYR A 351 13.01 -1.18 9.76
N ARG A 352 11.83 -1.82 9.80
CA ARG A 352 11.54 -2.94 10.70
C ARG A 352 11.46 -4.25 9.91
N GLY A 353 12.49 -5.07 10.04
CA GLY A 353 12.57 -6.37 9.39
C GLY A 353 12.33 -7.51 10.36
N GLN A 354 11.31 -8.33 10.14
CA GLN A 354 11.09 -9.55 10.93
C GLN A 354 11.21 -10.77 10.03
N VAL A 355 12.15 -11.66 10.35
CA VAL A 355 12.26 -12.98 9.72
C VAL A 355 12.20 -14.07 10.76
N ARG A 356 11.27 -15.00 10.57
CA ARG A 356 11.12 -16.15 11.47
C ARG A 356 11.24 -17.45 10.68
N PHE A 357 12.19 -18.28 11.09
CA PHE A 357 12.30 -19.66 10.63
C PHE A 357 11.64 -20.60 11.65
N GLY A 358 10.49 -21.15 11.30
CA GLY A 358 9.76 -22.11 12.12
C GLY A 358 10.47 -23.47 12.19
N LYS A 359 10.01 -24.37 13.06
CA LYS A 359 10.63 -25.71 13.26
C LYS A 359 10.69 -26.54 11.96
N ASN A 360 9.75 -26.35 11.04
CA ASN A 360 9.63 -27.10 9.80
C ASN A 360 10.36 -26.45 8.60
N SER A 361 11.12 -25.38 8.78
CA SER A 361 11.73 -24.59 7.70
C SER A 361 13.07 -25.13 7.17
N ALA A 362 13.37 -26.41 7.33
CA ALA A 362 14.65 -26.98 6.91
C ALA A 362 14.99 -26.66 5.44
N GLY A 363 16.23 -26.17 5.21
CA GLY A 363 16.73 -25.80 3.89
C GLY A 363 16.19 -24.45 3.38
N SER A 364 15.53 -23.68 4.23
CA SER A 364 15.05 -22.34 3.89
C SER A 364 16.13 -21.27 3.99
N LYS A 365 15.96 -20.18 3.23
CA LYS A 365 16.94 -19.09 3.18
C LYS A 365 16.26 -17.73 3.12
N SER A 366 16.89 -16.71 3.71
CA SER A 366 16.50 -15.31 3.63
C SER A 366 17.71 -14.42 3.40
N HIS A 367 17.58 -13.46 2.49
CA HIS A 367 18.55 -12.39 2.26
C HIS A 367 17.87 -11.05 2.52
N ILE A 368 18.50 -10.18 3.31
CA ILE A 368 18.00 -8.87 3.70
C ILE A 368 19.06 -7.82 3.40
N GLU A 369 18.71 -6.79 2.65
CA GLU A 369 19.54 -5.62 2.36
C GLU A 369 18.75 -4.35 2.69
N CYS A 370 19.29 -3.53 3.59
CA CYS A 370 18.67 -2.28 4.04
C CYS A 370 19.66 -1.13 3.87
N ASP A 371 19.47 -0.32 2.84
CA ASP A 371 20.36 0.81 2.58
C ASP A 371 19.61 2.13 2.78
N THR A 372 20.25 3.08 3.46
CA THR A 372 19.74 4.43 3.68
C THR A 372 20.75 5.48 3.30
N ILE A 373 20.28 6.54 2.63
CA ILE A 373 21.02 7.76 2.42
C ILE A 373 20.42 8.87 3.30
N LEU A 374 21.25 9.47 4.17
CA LEU A 374 20.92 10.67 4.92
C LEU A 374 21.51 11.86 4.16
N MET A 375 20.67 12.83 3.81
CA MET A 375 21.08 13.96 2.99
C MET A 375 21.61 15.15 3.79
N ASP A 376 21.34 15.17 5.09
CA ASP A 376 21.73 16.24 6.00
C ASP A 376 22.06 15.69 7.40
N GLY A 377 22.39 16.57 8.32
CA GLY A 377 22.76 16.22 9.70
C GLY A 377 21.57 16.14 10.68
N GLU A 378 20.38 16.55 10.27
CA GLU A 378 19.15 16.57 11.08
C GLU A 378 18.26 15.34 10.79
N SER A 379 18.38 14.79 9.59
CA SER A 379 17.69 13.57 9.17
C SER A 379 18.20 12.33 9.90
N SER A 380 17.33 11.36 10.12
CA SER A 380 17.66 10.14 10.85
C SER A 380 17.06 8.88 10.24
N SER A 381 17.69 7.74 10.54
CA SER A 381 17.20 6.43 10.14
C SER A 381 17.59 5.38 11.18
N ASP A 382 16.63 4.52 11.52
CA ASP A 382 16.87 3.37 12.38
C ASP A 382 16.59 2.07 11.63
N THR A 383 17.46 1.06 11.83
CA THR A 383 17.23 -0.30 11.35
C THR A 383 16.96 -1.21 12.54
N ILE A 384 15.78 -1.85 12.56
CA ILE A 384 15.27 -2.62 13.69
C ILE A 384 15.02 -4.07 13.24
N PRO A 385 16.06 -4.91 13.26
CA PRO A 385 15.93 -6.31 12.86
C PRO A 385 15.36 -7.16 14.01
N PHE A 386 14.47 -8.09 13.65
CA PHE A 386 13.95 -9.11 14.54
C PHE A 386 14.03 -10.48 13.87
N ASN A 387 14.99 -11.31 14.29
CA ASN A 387 15.26 -12.62 13.70
C ASN A 387 15.01 -13.74 14.71
N GLU A 388 14.07 -14.63 14.37
CA GLU A 388 13.77 -15.83 15.16
C GLU A 388 14.16 -17.09 14.37
N ILE A 389 15.06 -17.91 14.91
CA ILE A 389 15.54 -19.11 14.22
C ILE A 389 15.25 -20.34 15.09
N HIS A 390 14.25 -21.15 14.68
CA HIS A 390 13.85 -22.39 15.36
C HIS A 390 14.29 -23.66 14.61
N ASN A 391 15.10 -23.53 13.56
CA ASN A 391 15.66 -24.64 12.80
C ASN A 391 17.12 -24.35 12.44
N SER A 392 18.04 -25.25 12.77
CA SER A 392 19.48 -25.07 12.53
C SER A 392 19.90 -25.23 11.04
N ASN A 393 19.05 -25.83 10.19
CA ASN A 393 19.30 -26.02 8.76
C ASN A 393 18.65 -24.92 7.95
N VAL A 394 19.06 -23.66 8.17
CA VAL A 394 18.60 -22.48 7.44
C VAL A 394 19.76 -21.52 7.18
N ALA A 395 19.61 -20.62 6.22
CA ALA A 395 20.57 -19.55 5.95
C ALA A 395 19.88 -18.19 6.08
N LEU A 396 20.50 -17.27 6.82
CA LEU A 396 20.06 -15.88 6.95
C LEU A 396 21.25 -14.96 6.72
N GLU A 397 21.10 -14.05 5.75
CA GLU A 397 22.01 -12.96 5.48
C GLU A 397 21.31 -11.65 5.74
N HIS A 398 21.93 -10.74 6.49
CA HIS A 398 21.37 -9.43 6.76
C HIS A 398 22.45 -8.37 6.70
N GLU A 399 22.33 -7.47 5.75
CA GLU A 399 23.18 -6.30 5.58
C GLU A 399 22.38 -5.02 5.82
N ALA A 400 22.98 -4.05 6.50
CA ALA A 400 22.39 -2.73 6.70
C ALA A 400 23.48 -1.67 6.51
N LYS A 401 23.19 -0.66 5.70
CA LYS A 401 24.09 0.44 5.42
C LYS A 401 23.38 1.77 5.54
N VAL A 402 23.92 2.66 6.37
CA VAL A 402 23.51 4.06 6.44
C VAL A 402 24.68 4.91 5.97
N SER A 403 24.47 5.76 4.99
CA SER A 403 25.51 6.62 4.39
C SER A 403 24.97 8.02 4.12
N LYS A 404 25.90 8.96 3.90
CA LYS A 404 25.59 10.24 3.27
C LYS A 404 25.76 10.13 1.76
N VAL A 405 25.28 11.14 1.03
CA VAL A 405 25.61 11.28 -0.40
C VAL A 405 27.12 11.30 -0.55
N SER A 406 27.65 10.54 -1.50
CA SER A 406 29.09 10.45 -1.71
C SER A 406 29.67 11.76 -2.22
N GLU A 407 30.52 12.41 -1.41
CA GLU A 407 31.20 13.66 -1.78
C GLU A 407 32.08 13.49 -3.03
N ASP A 408 32.71 12.32 -3.19
CA ASP A 408 33.56 12.02 -4.36
C ASP A 408 32.73 11.93 -5.64
N GLN A 409 31.55 11.27 -5.59
CA GLN A 409 30.64 11.19 -6.73
C GLN A 409 30.05 12.56 -7.05
N LEU A 410 29.68 13.32 -6.04
CA LEU A 410 29.15 14.68 -6.19
C LEU A 410 30.20 15.59 -6.85
N TYR A 411 31.42 15.60 -6.31
CA TYR A 411 32.53 16.36 -6.87
C TYR A 411 32.83 15.97 -8.33
N TYR A 412 32.84 14.66 -8.63
CA TYR A 412 33.05 14.18 -9.99
C TYR A 412 32.01 14.70 -10.98
N LEU A 413 30.73 14.62 -10.64
CA LEU A 413 29.62 15.11 -11.48
C LEU A 413 29.71 16.66 -11.64
N MET A 414 29.93 17.39 -10.57
CA MET A 414 30.09 18.84 -10.59
C MET A 414 31.30 19.28 -11.43
N SER A 415 32.41 18.53 -11.41
CA SER A 415 33.57 18.81 -12.25
C SER A 415 33.29 18.65 -13.75
N ARG A 416 32.19 17.98 -14.13
CA ARG A 416 31.69 17.85 -15.51
C ARG A 416 30.69 18.94 -15.89
N GLY A 417 30.47 19.92 -15.01
CA GLY A 417 29.58 21.06 -15.25
C GLY A 417 28.09 20.79 -14.88
N ILE A 418 27.82 19.71 -14.15
CA ILE A 418 26.51 19.43 -13.61
C ILE A 418 26.33 20.23 -12.31
N SER A 419 25.16 20.84 -12.10
CA SER A 419 24.91 21.55 -10.84
C SER A 419 24.89 20.58 -9.65
N GLU A 420 25.13 21.07 -8.44
CA GLU A 420 25.07 20.23 -7.23
C GLU A 420 23.71 19.57 -7.05
N GLU A 421 22.63 20.30 -7.32
CA GLU A 421 21.27 19.82 -7.23
C GLU A 421 21.01 18.67 -8.24
N GLU A 422 21.37 18.87 -9.51
CA GLU A 422 21.23 17.82 -10.54
C GLU A 422 22.10 16.60 -10.25
N ALA A 423 23.35 16.82 -9.78
CA ALA A 423 24.27 15.75 -9.41
C ALA A 423 23.71 14.91 -8.24
N THR A 424 23.15 15.57 -7.24
CA THR A 424 22.51 14.91 -6.09
C THR A 424 21.28 14.10 -6.54
N ALA A 425 20.41 14.68 -7.37
CA ALA A 425 19.26 13.98 -7.92
C ALA A 425 19.68 12.75 -8.75
N MET A 426 20.75 12.84 -9.55
CA MET A 426 21.28 11.70 -10.31
C MET A 426 21.77 10.56 -9.40
N ILE A 427 22.45 10.89 -8.28
CA ILE A 427 22.94 9.90 -7.32
C ILE A 427 21.75 9.20 -6.65
N ILE A 428 20.74 9.96 -6.21
CA ILE A 428 19.53 9.40 -5.56
C ILE A 428 18.73 8.55 -6.53
N ASN A 429 18.52 8.99 -7.77
CA ASN A 429 17.83 8.19 -8.79
C ASN A 429 18.58 6.88 -9.08
N GLY A 430 19.91 6.91 -9.16
CA GLY A 430 20.74 5.72 -9.30
C GLY A 430 20.66 4.77 -8.11
N PHE A 431 20.56 5.31 -6.89
CA PHE A 431 20.36 4.53 -5.67
C PHE A 431 19.00 3.81 -5.65
N MET A 432 17.94 4.45 -6.17
CA MET A 432 16.58 3.90 -6.25
C MET A 432 16.33 3.02 -7.49
N GLU A 433 17.26 3.00 -8.45
CA GLU A 433 17.12 2.29 -9.73
C GLU A 433 16.71 0.81 -9.60
N PRO A 434 17.21 0.00 -8.63
CA PRO A 434 16.80 -1.39 -8.48
C PRO A 434 15.29 -1.57 -8.30
N ILE A 435 14.61 -0.58 -7.72
CA ILE A 435 13.16 -0.61 -7.48
C ILE A 435 12.43 -0.03 -8.68
N THR A 436 12.90 1.10 -9.21
CA THR A 436 12.23 1.76 -10.34
C THR A 436 12.23 0.92 -11.62
N LYS A 437 13.21 0.03 -11.81
CA LYS A 437 13.27 -0.91 -12.93
C LYS A 437 12.20 -2.02 -12.88
N GLU A 438 11.70 -2.34 -11.71
CA GLU A 438 10.65 -3.35 -11.54
C GLU A 438 9.24 -2.78 -11.75
N LEU A 439 9.12 -1.45 -11.81
CA LEU A 439 7.85 -0.77 -12.09
C LEU A 439 7.55 -0.75 -13.58
N PRO A 440 6.27 -0.79 -13.99
CA PRO A 440 5.90 -0.40 -15.35
C PRO A 440 6.43 1.00 -15.68
N MET A 441 6.77 1.24 -16.97
CA MET A 441 7.51 2.44 -17.40
C MET A 441 6.84 3.75 -16.91
N GLU A 442 5.53 3.82 -16.96
CA GLU A 442 4.74 5.00 -16.59
C GLU A 442 4.91 5.33 -15.10
N TYR A 443 4.87 4.29 -14.26
CA TYR A 443 5.07 4.44 -12.81
C TYR A 443 6.52 4.73 -12.45
N ALA A 444 7.47 4.16 -13.20
CA ALA A 444 8.89 4.50 -13.04
C ALA A 444 9.16 5.98 -13.37
N VAL A 445 8.53 6.51 -14.43
CA VAL A 445 8.62 7.93 -14.80
C VAL A 445 7.97 8.81 -13.73
N GLU A 446 6.75 8.48 -13.30
CA GLU A 446 6.06 9.20 -12.23
C GLU A 446 6.88 9.22 -10.94
N LEU A 447 7.37 8.06 -10.51
CA LEU A 447 8.18 7.94 -9.31
C LEU A 447 9.46 8.76 -9.37
N ASN A 448 10.17 8.72 -10.51
CA ASN A 448 11.37 9.55 -10.72
C ASN A 448 11.04 11.05 -10.69
N GLN A 449 9.90 11.46 -11.25
CA GLN A 449 9.43 12.84 -11.16
C GLN A 449 9.16 13.26 -9.71
N LEU A 450 8.48 12.40 -8.93
CA LEU A 450 8.20 12.65 -7.51
C LEU A 450 9.48 12.74 -6.68
N ILE A 451 10.47 11.89 -6.94
CA ILE A 451 11.77 11.96 -6.31
C ILE A 451 12.45 13.30 -6.67
N ASN A 452 12.48 13.67 -7.95
CA ASN A 452 13.08 14.93 -8.40
C ASN A 452 12.40 16.15 -7.76
N MET A 453 11.06 16.20 -7.75
CA MET A 453 10.30 17.25 -7.07
C MET A 453 10.60 17.32 -5.56
N SER A 454 10.78 16.17 -4.92
CA SER A 454 11.18 16.10 -3.52
C SER A 454 12.62 16.55 -3.30
N MET A 455 13.44 16.55 -4.34
CA MET A 455 14.82 17.05 -4.32
C MET A 455 14.94 18.55 -4.58
N GLU A 456 13.97 19.16 -5.28
CA GLU A 456 13.95 20.61 -5.54
C GLU A 456 13.91 21.40 -4.23
N GLY A 457 14.74 22.45 -4.15
CA GLY A 457 14.86 23.30 -2.94
C GLY A 457 15.87 22.81 -1.90
N SER A 458 16.76 21.88 -2.27
CA SER A 458 17.79 21.34 -1.36
C SER A 458 19.10 22.15 -1.30
N VAL A 459 19.19 23.27 -2.01
CA VAL A 459 20.36 24.15 -1.97
C VAL A 459 19.95 25.51 -1.40
N GLY A 460 20.26 25.71 -0.13
CA GLY A 460 20.10 26.97 0.61
C GLY A 460 21.05 27.03 1.75
#